data_279ce4b8783d0deb54ce7020249dc76f
#
_entry.id   279ce4b8783d0deb54ce7020249dc76f
#
_cell.length_a   1.000
_cell.length_b   1.000
_cell.length_c   1.000
_cell.angle_alpha   90.00
_cell.angle_beta   90.00
_cell.angle_gamma   90.00
#
_symmetry.space_group_name_H-M   'P 1'
#
loop_
_entity.id
_entity.type
_entity.pdbx_description
1 polymer ?
#
loop_
_entity_poly.entity_id
_entity_poly.type
_entity_poly.pdbx_seq_one_letter_code
_entity_poly.pdbx_strand_id
1 'polypeptide(L)'
;RIPLNEEGQAGGGQIEEFLRRYNGEGIQHIAFACDDLVATWDRLKALGTPFMAPPPATYYAMLEERLPGHGEPVQALQERGILLDGSTAPGDHRLLLQIFSDTVIGPVFFEFIQRKRDDGFGEGNFKALFESIE
;
A
#
# COMPACT_ATOMS: atom_id res chain seq x y z
N ARG A 1 -0.87 14.98 -7.10
CA ARG A 1 0.59 14.73 -7.17
C ARG A 1 0.84 13.58 -8.15
N ILE A 2 1.93 13.66 -8.87
CA ILE A 2 2.37 12.61 -9.81
C ILE A 2 3.80 12.25 -9.40
N PRO A 3 4.03 11.15 -8.65
CA PRO A 3 5.38 10.67 -8.38
C PRO A 3 5.98 10.07 -9.65
N LEU A 4 7.24 10.36 -9.89
CA LEU A 4 8.03 9.77 -10.96
C LEU A 4 8.99 8.76 -10.34
N ASN A 5 8.97 7.55 -10.83
CA ASN A 5 9.85 6.48 -10.38
C ASN A 5 10.74 6.02 -11.52
N GLU A 6 11.97 5.67 -11.19
CA GLU A 6 12.91 5.03 -12.11
C GLU A 6 13.50 3.78 -11.48
N GLU A 7 13.93 2.83 -12.31
CA GLU A 7 14.58 1.62 -11.83
C GLU A 7 15.95 1.95 -11.21
N GLY A 8 16.25 1.31 -10.10
CA GLY A 8 17.56 1.40 -9.47
C GLY A 8 18.67 0.73 -10.32
N GLN A 9 19.92 1.07 -10.02
CA GLN A 9 21.08 0.56 -10.78
C GLN A 9 21.22 -0.97 -10.80
N ALA A 10 20.64 -1.66 -9.80
CA ALA A 10 20.71 -3.12 -9.73
C ALA A 10 19.79 -3.83 -10.74
N GLY A 11 18.77 -3.15 -11.27
CA GLY A 11 17.77 -3.75 -12.15
C GLY A 11 16.92 -4.84 -11.49
N GLY A 12 16.00 -5.42 -12.25
CA GLY A 12 15.20 -6.58 -11.83
C GLY A 12 14.02 -6.27 -10.89
N GLY A 13 13.72 -5.02 -10.63
CA GLY A 13 12.64 -4.58 -9.76
C GLY A 13 11.28 -4.47 -10.46
N GLN A 14 10.29 -4.00 -9.69
CA GLN A 14 8.91 -3.82 -10.19
C GLN A 14 8.81 -2.81 -11.33
N ILE A 15 9.66 -1.79 -11.34
CA ILE A 15 9.66 -0.76 -12.38
C ILE A 15 10.17 -1.34 -13.70
N GLU A 16 11.24 -2.12 -13.68
CA GLU A 16 11.73 -2.81 -14.87
C GLU A 16 10.70 -3.79 -15.42
N GLU A 17 10.05 -4.56 -14.57
CA GLU A 17 8.96 -5.46 -14.99
C GLU A 17 7.82 -4.68 -15.65
N PHE A 18 7.41 -3.55 -15.08
CA PHE A 18 6.39 -2.68 -15.67
C PHE A 18 6.82 -2.17 -17.05
N LEU A 19 8.03 -1.62 -17.17
CA LEU A 19 8.56 -1.08 -18.43
C LEU A 19 8.57 -2.16 -19.53
N ARG A 20 8.94 -3.37 -19.19
CA ARG A 20 8.96 -4.50 -20.12
C ARG A 20 7.55 -4.91 -20.54
N ARG A 21 6.62 -5.05 -19.61
CA ARG A 21 5.24 -5.49 -19.88
C ARG A 21 4.41 -4.41 -20.57
N TYR A 22 4.61 -3.16 -20.20
CA TYR A 22 3.95 -2.01 -20.81
C TYR A 22 4.56 -1.60 -22.15
N ASN A 23 5.78 -2.05 -22.40
CA ASN A 23 6.60 -1.72 -23.57
C ASN A 23 7.01 -0.25 -23.60
N GLY A 24 7.48 0.27 -22.51
CA GLY A 24 7.97 1.64 -22.36
C GLY A 24 7.48 2.32 -21.09
N GLU A 25 7.67 3.63 -21.03
CA GLU A 25 7.24 4.47 -19.91
C GLU A 25 5.73 4.70 -19.94
N GLY A 26 5.12 4.83 -18.77
CA GLY A 26 3.70 5.10 -18.66
C GLY A 26 3.22 5.15 -17.22
N ILE A 27 1.91 5.18 -17.05
CA ILE A 27 1.27 5.17 -15.73
C ILE A 27 1.23 3.74 -15.20
N GLN A 28 1.93 3.47 -14.10
CA GLN A 28 1.92 2.18 -13.43
C GLN A 28 0.65 1.96 -12.61
N HIS A 29 0.24 2.96 -11.83
CA HIS A 29 -0.97 2.88 -11.02
C HIS A 29 -1.65 4.23 -10.87
N ILE A 30 -2.92 4.18 -10.51
CA ILE A 30 -3.73 5.35 -10.18
C ILE A 30 -4.23 5.18 -8.75
N ALA A 31 -3.97 6.18 -7.90
CA ALA A 31 -4.40 6.19 -6.51
C ALA A 31 -5.73 6.92 -6.34
N PHE A 32 -6.70 6.27 -5.71
CA PHE A 32 -7.99 6.85 -5.34
C PHE A 32 -8.01 7.13 -3.83
N ALA A 33 -8.28 8.37 -3.47
CA ALA A 33 -8.50 8.74 -2.07
C ALA A 33 -9.89 8.29 -1.61
N CYS A 34 -9.98 7.81 -0.37
CA CYS A 34 -11.24 7.49 0.27
C CYS A 34 -11.22 7.93 1.75
N ASP A 35 -12.39 8.13 2.32
CA ASP A 35 -12.54 8.59 3.71
C ASP A 35 -12.50 7.43 4.71
N ASP A 36 -12.90 6.21 4.27
CA ASP A 36 -12.91 5.00 5.07
C ASP A 36 -12.47 3.81 4.19
N LEU A 37 -11.22 3.39 4.34
CA LEU A 37 -10.66 2.34 3.51
C LEU A 37 -11.24 0.95 3.83
N VAL A 38 -11.55 0.67 5.09
CA VAL A 38 -12.18 -0.60 5.49
C VAL A 38 -13.53 -0.76 4.80
N ALA A 39 -14.40 0.25 4.92
CA ALA A 39 -15.70 0.25 4.27
C ALA A 39 -15.60 0.23 2.73
N THR A 40 -14.66 0.98 2.17
CA THR A 40 -14.39 1.00 0.72
C THR A 40 -13.96 -0.37 0.23
N TRP A 41 -13.04 -1.02 0.93
CA TRP A 41 -12.58 -2.37 0.59
C TRP A 41 -13.73 -3.37 0.59
N ASP A 42 -14.58 -3.36 1.62
CA ASP A 42 -15.73 -4.26 1.73
C ASP A 42 -16.68 -4.11 0.53
N ARG A 43 -16.93 -2.87 0.12
CA ARG A 43 -17.79 -2.59 -1.05
C ARG A 43 -17.14 -3.03 -2.37
N LEU A 44 -15.87 -2.73 -2.56
CA LEU A 44 -15.13 -3.15 -3.76
C LEU A 44 -15.02 -4.67 -3.85
N LYS A 45 -14.76 -5.34 -2.72
CA LYS A 45 -14.70 -6.80 -2.66
C LYS A 45 -16.05 -7.44 -3.03
N ALA A 46 -17.15 -6.89 -2.54
CA ALA A 46 -18.49 -7.34 -2.89
C ALA A 46 -18.81 -7.17 -4.38
N LEU A 47 -18.20 -6.17 -5.03
CA LEU A 47 -18.32 -5.93 -6.48
C LEU A 47 -17.37 -6.80 -7.32
N GLY A 48 -16.53 -7.62 -6.68
CA GLY A 48 -15.61 -8.52 -7.37
C GLY A 48 -14.25 -7.92 -7.73
N THR A 49 -13.85 -6.78 -7.12
CA THR A 49 -12.54 -6.19 -7.35
C THR A 49 -11.44 -7.16 -6.89
N PRO A 50 -10.48 -7.52 -7.75
CA PRO A 50 -9.34 -8.33 -7.36
C PRO A 50 -8.31 -7.48 -6.63
N PHE A 51 -7.89 -7.91 -5.44
CA PHE A 51 -6.80 -7.29 -4.71
C PHE A 51 -5.53 -8.13 -4.76
N MET A 52 -4.37 -7.49 -4.64
CA MET A 52 -3.09 -8.17 -4.49
C MET A 52 -3.12 -9.07 -3.25
N ALA A 53 -2.30 -10.12 -3.26
CA ALA A 53 -2.16 -11.03 -2.12
C ALA A 53 -1.83 -10.23 -0.84
N PRO A 54 -2.47 -10.54 0.29
CA PRO A 54 -2.21 -9.84 1.54
C PRO A 54 -0.79 -10.12 2.03
N PRO A 55 -0.19 -9.19 2.79
CA PRO A 55 1.10 -9.43 3.43
C PRO A 55 0.99 -10.55 4.47
N PRO A 56 2.13 -11.18 4.85
CA PRO A 56 2.13 -12.21 5.87
C PRO A 56 1.69 -11.66 7.23
N ALA A 57 1.26 -12.57 8.13
CA ALA A 57 0.80 -12.20 9.48
C ALA A 57 1.86 -11.45 10.30
N THR A 58 3.14 -11.72 10.04
CA THR A 58 4.28 -11.04 10.65
C THR A 58 4.28 -9.53 10.41
N TYR A 59 3.83 -9.09 9.24
CA TYR A 59 3.66 -7.66 8.95
C TYR A 59 2.75 -6.98 9.98
N TYR A 60 1.60 -7.59 10.29
CA TYR A 60 0.64 -7.05 11.26
C TYR A 60 1.11 -7.18 12.70
N ALA A 61 1.84 -8.25 13.02
CA ALA A 61 2.44 -8.41 14.34
C ALA A 61 3.46 -7.32 14.68
N MET A 62 4.13 -6.76 13.69
CA MET A 62 5.13 -5.69 13.84
C MET A 62 4.52 -4.29 13.88
N LEU A 63 3.22 -4.12 13.64
CA LEU A 63 2.62 -2.78 13.54
C LEU A 63 2.75 -1.95 14.82
N GLU A 64 2.51 -2.54 15.97
CA GLU A 64 2.61 -1.81 17.25
C GLU A 64 4.05 -1.42 17.59
N GLU A 65 5.04 -2.20 17.16
CA GLU A 65 6.44 -1.85 17.31
C GLU A 65 6.84 -0.71 16.34
N ARG A 66 6.38 -0.77 15.10
CA ARG A 66 6.67 0.27 14.09
C ARG A 66 5.96 1.58 14.35
N LEU A 67 4.72 1.52 14.79
CA LEU A 67 3.81 2.66 14.99
C LEU A 67 3.13 2.54 16.37
N PRO A 68 3.87 2.69 17.47
CA PRO A 68 3.30 2.52 18.82
C PRO A 68 2.10 3.44 19.05
N GLY A 69 1.00 2.88 19.54
CA GLY A 69 -0.20 3.64 19.85
C GLY A 69 -0.93 4.19 18.63
N HIS A 70 -0.79 3.55 17.46
CA HIS A 70 -1.45 3.98 16.22
C HIS A 70 -2.97 4.00 16.30
N GLY A 71 -3.59 3.14 17.15
CA GLY A 71 -5.03 3.14 17.39
C GLY A 71 -5.89 2.51 16.28
N GLU A 72 -5.29 1.96 15.24
CA GLU A 72 -6.02 1.32 14.15
C GLU A 72 -6.39 -0.14 14.50
N PRO A 73 -7.53 -0.65 14.02
CA PRO A 73 -7.99 -2.01 14.32
C PRO A 73 -7.20 -3.06 13.52
N VAL A 74 -6.09 -3.53 14.08
CA VAL A 74 -5.13 -4.44 13.40
C VAL A 74 -5.81 -5.66 12.79
N GLN A 75 -6.75 -6.29 13.51
CA GLN A 75 -7.46 -7.45 12.98
C GLN A 75 -8.26 -7.11 11.71
N ALA A 76 -8.97 -5.98 11.69
CA ALA A 76 -9.73 -5.55 10.53
C ALA A 76 -8.84 -5.25 9.33
N LEU A 77 -7.64 -4.69 9.56
CA LEU A 77 -6.64 -4.46 8.52
C LEU A 77 -6.09 -5.77 7.98
N GLN A 78 -5.75 -6.70 8.85
CA GLN A 78 -5.19 -8.01 8.48
C GLN A 78 -6.17 -8.86 7.66
N GLU A 79 -7.44 -8.90 8.06
CA GLU A 79 -8.50 -9.64 7.34
C GLU A 79 -8.67 -9.15 5.89
N ARG A 80 -8.29 -7.90 5.61
CA ARG A 80 -8.44 -7.27 4.29
C ARG A 80 -7.12 -7.07 3.55
N GLY A 81 -6.00 -7.32 4.20
CA GLY A 81 -4.69 -7.06 3.61
C GLY A 81 -4.33 -5.57 3.51
N ILE A 82 -4.98 -4.70 4.31
CA ILE A 82 -4.72 -3.26 4.31
C ILE A 82 -3.39 -2.96 5.00
N LEU A 83 -2.58 -2.12 4.37
CA LEU A 83 -1.28 -1.68 4.85
C LEU A 83 -1.41 -0.38 5.64
N LEU A 84 -0.57 -0.21 6.66
CA LEU A 84 -0.51 0.97 7.50
C LEU A 84 0.90 1.55 7.53
N ASP A 85 1.02 2.84 7.27
CA ASP A 85 2.26 3.59 7.37
C ASP A 85 2.04 4.94 8.06
N GLY A 86 3.10 5.65 8.37
CA GLY A 86 3.02 6.97 8.97
C GLY A 86 4.02 7.20 10.10
N SER A 87 3.62 7.99 11.08
CA SER A 87 4.40 8.28 12.28
C SER A 87 3.48 8.42 13.49
N THR A 88 3.90 7.89 14.61
CA THR A 88 3.27 8.10 15.91
C THR A 88 4.19 8.80 16.90
N ALA A 89 5.26 9.44 16.40
CA ALA A 89 6.17 10.22 17.22
C ALA A 89 5.44 11.37 17.95
N PRO A 90 5.88 11.76 19.15
CA PRO A 90 5.28 12.88 19.87
C PRO A 90 5.24 14.15 19.01
N GLY A 91 4.03 14.70 18.84
CA GLY A 91 3.80 15.88 17.99
C GLY A 91 3.73 15.62 16.48
N ASP A 92 3.92 14.38 16.03
CA ASP A 92 3.85 14.01 14.61
C ASP A 92 2.98 12.75 14.42
N HIS A 93 1.74 12.79 14.90
CA HIS A 93 0.81 11.68 14.70
C HIS A 93 0.08 11.81 13.36
N ARG A 94 0.52 11.04 12.37
CA ARG A 94 -0.04 10.97 11.03
C ARG A 94 -0.02 9.54 10.52
N LEU A 95 -1.11 9.10 9.93
CA LEU A 95 -1.26 7.73 9.42
C LEU A 95 -1.78 7.73 7.98
N LEU A 96 -1.46 6.66 7.29
CA LEU A 96 -1.85 6.40 5.92
C LEU A 96 -2.19 4.92 5.80
N LEU A 97 -3.41 4.63 5.34
CA LEU A 97 -3.84 3.27 5.04
C LEU A 97 -3.88 3.13 3.52
N GLN A 98 -3.40 2.00 3.01
CA GLN A 98 -3.37 1.76 1.58
C GLN A 98 -3.57 0.28 1.24
N ILE A 99 -4.13 0.04 0.05
CA ILE A 99 -4.23 -1.30 -0.54
C ILE A 99 -4.18 -1.18 -2.06
N PHE A 100 -3.69 -2.22 -2.70
CA PHE A 100 -3.50 -2.27 -4.15
C PHE A 100 -4.41 -3.33 -4.78
N SER A 101 -5.01 -2.99 -5.91
CA SER A 101 -5.66 -4.00 -6.74
C SER A 101 -4.61 -4.89 -7.41
N ASP A 102 -5.04 -6.04 -7.88
CA ASP A 102 -4.28 -6.77 -8.87
C ASP A 102 -4.18 -5.96 -10.17
N THR A 103 -3.31 -6.37 -11.10
CA THR A 103 -3.25 -5.72 -12.42
C THR A 103 -4.54 -5.97 -13.19
N VAL A 104 -5.15 -4.92 -13.71
CA VAL A 104 -6.48 -4.98 -14.34
C VAL A 104 -6.49 -4.52 -15.80
N ILE A 105 -5.53 -3.68 -16.19
CA ILE A 105 -5.34 -3.21 -17.57
C ILE A 105 -3.87 -3.39 -17.91
N GLY A 106 -3.51 -4.52 -18.53
CA GLY A 106 -2.10 -4.88 -18.70
C GLY A 106 -1.39 -4.88 -17.35
N PRO A 107 -0.20 -4.24 -17.22
CA PRO A 107 0.53 -4.15 -15.95
C PRO A 107 0.04 -3.02 -15.03
N VAL A 108 -1.03 -2.31 -15.40
CA VAL A 108 -1.56 -1.17 -14.63
C VAL A 108 -2.46 -1.67 -13.51
N PHE A 109 -2.33 -1.09 -12.33
CA PHE A 109 -3.17 -1.39 -11.17
C PHE A 109 -3.70 -0.12 -10.49
N PHE A 110 -4.59 -0.29 -9.52
CA PHE A 110 -5.16 0.79 -8.72
C PHE A 110 -4.69 0.70 -7.29
N GLU A 111 -4.52 1.86 -6.67
CA GLU A 111 -4.31 2.03 -5.23
C GLU A 111 -5.55 2.67 -4.63
N PHE A 112 -5.94 2.25 -3.44
CA PHE A 112 -6.95 2.93 -2.62
C PHE A 112 -6.27 3.37 -1.33
N ILE A 113 -6.41 4.66 -1.00
CA ILE A 113 -5.66 5.29 0.06
C ILE A 113 -6.55 6.14 0.96
N GLN A 114 -6.45 5.91 2.28
CA GLN A 114 -7.03 6.77 3.30
C GLN A 114 -5.92 7.50 4.03
N ARG A 115 -5.99 8.82 4.04
CA ARG A 115 -5.01 9.68 4.70
C ARG A 115 -5.56 10.22 6.01
N LYS A 116 -4.83 9.98 7.09
CA LYS A 116 -5.07 10.56 8.41
C LYS A 116 -3.90 11.50 8.74
N ARG A 117 -3.87 12.65 8.06
CA ARG A 117 -2.83 13.68 8.13
C ARG A 117 -1.48 13.31 7.51
N ASP A 118 -1.33 12.16 6.89
CA ASP A 118 -0.11 11.77 6.17
C ASP A 118 -0.25 12.06 4.67
N ASP A 119 0.64 12.88 4.15
CA ASP A 119 0.71 13.26 2.74
C ASP A 119 1.74 12.46 1.94
N GLY A 120 2.40 11.47 2.58
CA GLY A 120 3.37 10.59 1.96
C GLY A 120 2.77 9.57 0.99
N PHE A 121 3.58 8.63 0.56
CA PHE A 121 3.21 7.57 -0.40
C PHE A 121 3.28 6.17 0.21
N GLY A 122 3.43 6.04 1.54
CA GLY A 122 3.54 4.77 2.22
C GLY A 122 4.90 4.08 2.03
N GLU A 123 5.97 4.86 1.94
CA GLU A 123 7.33 4.37 1.69
C GLU A 123 7.80 3.38 2.76
N GLY A 124 7.37 3.57 4.01
CA GLY A 124 7.68 2.66 5.11
C GLY A 124 7.09 1.27 4.94
N ASN A 125 6.02 1.12 4.17
CA ASN A 125 5.43 -0.18 3.88
C ASN A 125 6.33 -1.07 3.02
N PHE A 126 7.10 -0.52 2.10
CA PHE A 126 8.04 -1.30 1.29
C PHE A 126 9.07 -2.00 2.16
N LYS A 127 9.68 -1.25 3.11
CA LYS A 127 10.62 -1.82 4.06
C LYS A 127 9.96 -2.87 4.96
N ALA A 128 8.80 -2.55 5.51
CA ALA A 128 8.07 -3.44 6.41
C ALA A 128 7.62 -4.74 5.73
N LEU A 129 7.20 -4.68 4.48
CA LEU A 129 6.85 -5.86 3.70
C LEU A 129 8.06 -6.76 3.48
N PHE A 130 9.21 -6.17 3.16
CA PHE A 130 10.46 -6.91 3.01
C PHE A 130 10.85 -7.61 4.32
N GLU A 131 10.88 -6.87 5.43
CA GLU A 131 11.23 -7.40 6.76
C GLU A 131 10.26 -8.48 7.26
N SER A 132 9.00 -8.45 6.83
CA SER A 132 7.97 -9.41 7.26
C SER A 132 8.10 -10.80 6.61
N ILE A 133 8.88 -10.91 5.54
CA ILE A 133 9.11 -12.17 4.79
C ILE A 133 10.27 -12.96 5.37
N GLU A 134 11.22 -12.32 6.07
CA GLU A 134 12.35 -12.98 6.75
C GLU A 134 11.93 -13.66 8.06
#